data_c88dab929f5d546704e715cdf712c991
#
_entry.id   c88dab929f5d546704e715cdf712c991
#
_cell.length_a   1.000
_cell.length_b   1.000
_cell.length_c   1.000
_cell.angle_alpha   90.00
_cell.angle_beta   90.00
_cell.angle_gamma   90.00
#
_symmetry.space_group_name_H-M   'P 1'
#
loop_
_entity.id
_entity.type
_entity.pdbx_description
1 polymer ?
#
loop_
_entity_poly.entity_id
_entity_poly.type
_entity_poly.pdbx_seq_one_letter_code
_entity_poly.pdbx_strand_id
1 'polypeptide(L)'
;MLGGLTRYALLRCLGGIGRKQHQVYLVGYLLLAHRGVIFSREEILRRIWSDEVIVLDRTVDVNITRLRRKVGPYGEHIVTRLGYGYGFEA
;
A
#
# COMPACT_ATOMS: atom_id res chain seq x y z
N MET A 1 -14.01 5.58 -12.86
CA MET A 1 -13.00 6.58 -12.53
C MET A 1 -12.96 6.82 -11.03
N LEU A 2 -11.79 7.02 -10.47
CA LEU A 2 -11.62 7.22 -9.03
C LEU A 2 -11.65 8.70 -8.65
N GLY A 3 -12.50 9.49 -9.31
CA GLY A 3 -12.52 10.93 -9.11
C GLY A 3 -12.62 11.41 -7.68
N GLY A 4 -13.28 10.64 -6.82
CA GLY A 4 -13.40 10.98 -5.42
C GLY A 4 -12.34 10.35 -4.52
N LEU A 5 -11.47 9.50 -5.08
CA LEU A 5 -10.46 8.81 -4.29
C LEU A 5 -9.21 9.67 -4.22
N THR A 6 -9.00 10.27 -3.07
CA THR A 6 -7.86 11.12 -2.78
C THR A 6 -7.10 10.53 -1.61
N ARG A 7 -5.95 11.14 -1.28
CA ARG A 7 -5.23 10.78 -0.06
C ARG A 7 -6.15 10.85 1.15
N TYR A 8 -6.98 11.87 1.19
CA TYR A 8 -7.91 12.06 2.28
C TYR A 8 -8.91 10.91 2.39
N ALA A 9 -9.48 10.49 1.26
CA ALA A 9 -10.42 9.38 1.24
C ALA A 9 -9.75 8.09 1.72
N LEU A 10 -8.52 7.83 1.26
CA LEU A 10 -7.76 6.66 1.70
C LEU A 10 -7.48 6.73 3.19
N LEU A 11 -7.08 7.89 3.70
CA LEU A 11 -6.82 8.08 5.12
C LEU A 11 -8.06 7.79 5.96
N ARG A 12 -9.22 8.21 5.50
CA ARG A 12 -10.47 7.93 6.20
C ARG A 12 -10.77 6.45 6.25
N CYS A 13 -10.54 5.74 5.16
CA CYS A 13 -10.71 4.29 5.12
C CYS A 13 -9.76 3.59 6.07
N LEU A 14 -8.58 4.15 6.27
CA LEU A 14 -7.56 3.59 7.16
C LEU A 14 -7.68 4.11 8.59
N GLY A 15 -8.65 4.98 8.86
CA GLY A 15 -8.82 5.62 10.15
C GLY A 15 -8.71 4.69 11.34
N GLY A 16 -8.27 5.23 12.46
CA GLY A 16 -8.05 4.45 13.67
C GLY A 16 -6.78 3.63 13.66
N ILE A 17 -5.82 3.99 12.83
CA ILE A 17 -4.58 3.25 12.66
C ILE A 17 -3.75 3.29 13.93
N GLY A 18 -3.46 2.10 14.48
CA GLY A 18 -2.53 1.95 15.59
C GLY A 18 -1.12 1.75 15.07
N ARG A 19 -0.16 1.64 16.01
CA ARG A 19 1.25 1.45 15.65
C ARG A 19 1.49 0.26 14.72
N LYS A 20 0.79 -0.85 14.96
CA LYS A 20 0.95 -2.07 14.18
C LYS A 20 0.50 -1.90 12.73
N GLN A 21 -0.29 -0.87 12.46
CA GLN A 21 -0.83 -0.63 11.13
C GLN A 21 -0.19 0.58 10.45
N HIS A 22 0.83 1.14 11.07
CA HIS A 22 1.52 2.31 10.52
C HIS A 22 2.09 2.01 9.14
N GLN A 23 2.73 0.86 8.98
CA GLN A 23 3.31 0.47 7.70
C GLN A 23 2.24 0.25 6.63
N VAL A 24 1.08 -0.30 7.02
CA VAL A 24 -0.04 -0.47 6.10
C VAL A 24 -0.45 0.89 5.53
N TYR A 25 -0.56 1.88 6.38
CA TYR A 25 -0.89 3.24 5.98
C TYR A 25 0.16 3.81 5.02
N LEU A 26 1.44 3.65 5.36
CA LEU A 26 2.52 4.17 4.53
C LEU A 26 2.56 3.51 3.15
N VAL A 27 2.34 2.21 3.08
CA VAL A 27 2.26 1.50 1.80
C VAL A 27 1.10 2.05 0.97
N GLY A 28 -0.06 2.23 1.59
CA GLY A 28 -1.21 2.79 0.91
C GLY A 28 -0.94 4.18 0.36
N TYR A 29 -0.31 5.02 1.16
CA TYR A 29 0.06 6.37 0.74
C TYR A 29 1.02 6.34 -0.45
N LEU A 30 2.02 5.46 -0.38
CA LEU A 30 3.01 5.34 -1.45
C LEU A 30 2.34 4.98 -2.77
N LEU A 31 1.49 3.95 -2.76
CA LEU A 31 0.84 3.49 -3.99
C LEU A 31 -0.12 4.54 -4.54
N LEU A 32 -0.89 5.18 -3.68
CA LEU A 32 -1.86 6.18 -4.12
C LEU A 32 -1.18 7.44 -4.65
N ALA A 33 -0.10 7.85 -4.01
CA ALA A 33 0.64 9.03 -4.45
C ALA A 33 1.29 8.84 -5.83
N HIS A 34 1.52 7.59 -6.22
CA HIS A 34 2.15 7.23 -7.49
C HIS A 34 1.25 6.29 -8.30
N ARG A 35 0.02 6.70 -8.53
CA ARG A 35 -0.92 5.89 -9.29
C ARG A 35 -0.38 5.57 -10.68
N GLY A 36 -0.55 4.31 -11.07
CA GLY A 36 -0.06 3.82 -12.35
C GLY A 36 1.38 3.33 -12.33
N VAL A 37 2.08 3.49 -11.22
CA VAL A 37 3.46 3.02 -11.06
C VAL A 37 3.46 1.70 -10.29
N ILE A 38 4.19 0.73 -10.79
CA ILE A 38 4.36 -0.55 -10.11
C ILE A 38 5.67 -0.52 -9.33
N PHE A 39 5.57 -0.74 -8.04
CA PHE A 39 6.73 -0.79 -7.16
C PHE A 39 7.08 -2.24 -6.87
N SER A 40 8.35 -2.59 -6.99
CA SER A 40 8.81 -3.91 -6.58
C SER A 40 8.74 -4.03 -5.06
N ARG A 41 8.74 -5.26 -4.56
CA ARG A 41 8.80 -5.49 -3.11
C ARG A 41 10.02 -4.81 -2.51
N GLU A 42 11.16 -4.91 -3.19
CA GLU A 42 12.39 -4.28 -2.72
C GLU A 42 12.26 -2.76 -2.60
N GLU A 43 11.63 -2.14 -3.57
CA GLU A 43 11.42 -0.70 -3.52
C GLU A 43 10.51 -0.31 -2.37
N ILE A 44 9.43 -1.06 -2.17
CA ILE A 44 8.50 -0.79 -1.07
C ILE A 44 9.22 -0.96 0.26
N LEU A 45 10.00 -2.04 0.41
CA LEU A 45 10.77 -2.27 1.63
C LEU A 45 11.73 -1.11 1.89
N ARG A 46 12.44 -0.69 0.87
CA ARG A 46 13.42 0.37 0.98
C ARG A 46 12.79 1.70 1.41
N ARG A 47 11.63 2.00 0.86
CA ARG A 47 10.95 3.27 1.13
C ARG A 47 10.21 3.31 2.46
N ILE A 48 9.65 2.18 2.88
CA ILE A 48 8.80 2.10 4.06
C ILE A 48 9.57 1.62 5.28
N TRP A 49 10.47 0.66 5.08
CA TRP A 49 11.24 0.04 6.15
C TRP A 49 12.73 0.36 6.07
N SER A 50 13.06 1.57 5.62
CA SER A 50 14.46 1.97 5.42
C SER A 50 15.32 1.85 6.68
N ASP A 51 14.71 2.00 7.86
CA ASP A 51 15.43 1.93 9.13
C ASP A 51 15.50 0.52 9.71
N GLU A 52 14.85 -0.43 9.05
CA GLU A 52 14.83 -1.81 9.51
C GLU A 52 16.02 -2.58 8.97
N VAL A 53 16.66 -3.36 9.84
CA VAL A 53 17.84 -4.13 9.45
C VAL A 53 17.45 -5.36 8.64
N ILE A 54 16.42 -6.06 9.09
CA ILE A 54 15.97 -7.29 8.43
C ILE A 54 14.46 -7.26 8.29
N VAL A 55 13.99 -7.20 7.05
CA VAL A 55 12.57 -7.29 6.74
C VAL A 55 12.41 -8.21 5.54
N LEU A 56 11.53 -9.18 5.67
CA LEU A 56 11.29 -10.16 4.60
C LEU A 56 10.32 -9.61 3.54
N ASP A 57 10.48 -10.06 2.31
CA ASP A 57 9.59 -9.67 1.21
C ASP A 57 8.13 -9.96 1.53
N ARG A 58 7.86 -11.07 2.23
CA ARG A 58 6.50 -11.44 2.63
C ARG A 58 5.84 -10.37 3.50
N THR A 59 6.63 -9.54 4.18
CA THR A 59 6.09 -8.45 4.97
C THR A 59 5.31 -7.48 4.09
N VAL A 60 5.80 -7.23 2.89
CA VAL A 60 5.08 -6.40 1.92
C VAL A 60 3.75 -7.06 1.57
N ASP A 61 3.77 -8.36 1.26
CA ASP A 61 2.56 -9.10 0.87
C ASP A 61 1.50 -9.05 1.97
N VAL A 62 1.92 -9.21 3.22
CA VAL A 62 1.00 -9.15 4.37
C VAL A 62 0.39 -7.76 4.47
N ASN A 63 1.19 -6.72 4.31
CA ASN A 63 0.71 -5.35 4.40
C ASN A 63 -0.23 -5.00 3.25
N ILE A 64 0.04 -5.50 2.05
CA ILE A 64 -0.86 -5.32 0.92
C ILE A 64 -2.22 -5.98 1.19
N THR A 65 -2.22 -7.18 1.73
CA THR A 65 -3.45 -7.88 2.08
C THR A 65 -4.26 -7.08 3.11
N ARG A 66 -3.59 -6.57 4.14
CA ARG A 66 -4.23 -5.75 5.17
C ARG A 66 -4.77 -4.45 4.58
N LEU A 67 -4.00 -3.84 3.68
CA LEU A 67 -4.41 -2.62 3.02
C LEU A 67 -5.68 -2.84 2.21
N ARG A 68 -5.75 -3.91 1.44
CA ARG A 68 -6.93 -4.23 0.64
C ARG A 68 -8.18 -4.35 1.51
N ARG A 69 -8.06 -4.96 2.68
CA ARG A 69 -9.18 -5.06 3.62
C ARG A 69 -9.59 -3.71 4.15
N LYS A 70 -8.60 -2.89 4.50
CA LYS A 70 -8.86 -1.59 5.12
C LYS A 70 -9.54 -0.62 4.18
N VAL A 71 -9.18 -0.64 2.92
CA VAL A 71 -9.76 0.29 1.95
C VAL A 71 -11.06 -0.22 1.35
N GLY A 72 -11.47 -1.44 1.72
CA GLY A 72 -12.76 -1.99 1.29
C GLY A 72 -12.92 -2.03 -0.22
N PRO A 73 -13.93 -1.32 -0.77
CA PRO A 73 -14.20 -1.38 -2.22
C PRO A 73 -13.06 -0.87 -3.08
N TYR A 74 -12.15 -0.09 -2.52
CA TYR A 74 -10.99 0.42 -3.28
C TYR A 74 -9.87 -0.62 -3.39
N GLY A 75 -9.99 -1.73 -2.67
CA GLY A 75 -8.96 -2.78 -2.67
C GLY A 75 -8.72 -3.40 -4.04
N GLU A 76 -9.74 -3.40 -4.90
CA GLU A 76 -9.61 -3.96 -6.25
C GLU A 76 -8.67 -3.12 -7.14
N HIS A 77 -8.42 -1.88 -6.76
CA HIS A 77 -7.50 -1.00 -7.50
C HIS A 77 -6.05 -1.19 -7.08
N ILE A 78 -5.82 -1.93 -6.00
CA ILE A 78 -4.48 -2.29 -5.57
C ILE A 78 -4.14 -3.59 -6.31
N VAL A 79 -3.31 -3.48 -7.33
CA VAL A 79 -3.03 -4.58 -8.23
C VAL A 79 -1.72 -5.27 -7.92
N THR A 80 -1.68 -6.56 -8.19
CA THR A 80 -0.47 -7.37 -8.14
C THR A 80 -0.04 -7.64 -9.58
N ARG A 81 1.20 -7.29 -9.88
CA ARG A 81 1.81 -7.63 -11.17
C ARG A 81 2.84 -8.70 -10.91
N LEU A 82 2.53 -9.94 -11.27
CA LEU A 82 3.42 -11.07 -11.02
C LEU A 82 4.79 -10.82 -11.62
N GLY A 83 5.82 -11.01 -10.81
CA GLY A 83 7.19 -10.78 -11.21
C GLY A 83 7.63 -9.32 -11.17
N TYR A 84 6.73 -8.37 -10.91
CA TYR A 84 7.06 -6.94 -10.89
C TYR A 84 6.77 -6.28 -9.55
N GLY A 85 5.62 -6.54 -8.95
CA GLY A 85 5.30 -5.95 -7.68
C GLY A 85 3.85 -5.50 -7.54
N TYR A 86 3.65 -4.37 -6.88
CA TYR A 86 2.33 -3.85 -6.55
C TYR A 86 2.18 -2.41 -7.00
N GLY A 87 0.93 -2.02 -7.28
CA GLY A 87 0.63 -0.65 -7.65
C GLY A 87 -0.83 -0.32 -7.41
N PHE A 88 -1.18 0.92 -7.65
CA PHE A 88 -2.56 1.39 -7.58
C PHE A 88 -2.99 1.84 -8.98
N GLU A 89 -3.96 1.13 -9.54
CA GLU A 89 -4.49 1.44 -10.87
C GLU A 89 -5.94 1.85 -10.77
N ALA A 90 -6.21 3.00 -11.33
CA ALA A 90 -7.55 3.57 -11.35
C ALA A 90 -8.16 3.46 -12.74
#